data_f6ea215eaf8e02553ee910c96446f164
#
_entry.id   f6ea215eaf8e02553ee910c96446f164
#
_cell.length_a   1.000
_cell.length_b   1.000
_cell.length_c   1.000
_cell.angle_alpha   90.00
_cell.angle_beta   90.00
_cell.angle_gamma   90.00
#
_symmetry.space_group_name_H-M   'P 1'
#
loop_
_entity.id
_entity.type
_entity.pdbx_description
1 polymer ?
#
loop_
_entity_poly.entity_id
_entity_poly.type
_entity_poly.pdbx_seq_one_letter_code
_entity_poly.pdbx_strand_id
1 'polypeptide(L)'
;MNLSNSDSTSQLLPGQPLRIGVDLIADKKAGALIVIGSTTKLEKISSGGLTLNDCEFSPEMLSELSKMDGAIVVNESVTKILKANVHLNPSDSISTTQTGTRHRTAERTSASTGLTVIAVSEETSLIKVFENLQSIELEESSAILGRVNESLQSVDRMRRRFDDAVTNLGELEIENTLTNQEVLEVIQRGELLTRLANQVKAEALKLGEDAGLIMIQIDSLESGVLNTLNLVLKDHLPVRKFRTTTKAINEISKLSYDELNAVDYPVSYTHLTLPTNREV
;
A
#
# COMPACT_ATOMS: atom_id res chain seq x y z
N MET A 1 -5.50 2.26 -9.21
CA MET A 1 -6.18 3.35 -9.96
C MET A 1 -5.67 4.64 -9.37
N ASN A 2 -4.86 5.40 -10.12
CA ASN A 2 -4.17 6.58 -9.58
C ASN A 2 -5.14 7.76 -9.58
N LEU A 3 -5.45 8.27 -8.38
CA LEU A 3 -5.85 9.69 -8.27
C LEU A 3 -4.68 10.51 -8.84
N SER A 4 -4.98 11.48 -9.68
CA SER A 4 -4.00 12.50 -10.04
C SER A 4 -3.31 12.97 -8.76
N ASN A 5 -1.98 13.12 -8.77
CA ASN A 5 -1.16 13.64 -7.67
C ASN A 5 -1.64 15.05 -7.26
N SER A 6 -2.83 15.14 -6.63
CA SER A 6 -3.28 16.36 -5.99
C SER A 6 -2.77 16.35 -4.55
N ASP A 7 -2.32 17.49 -4.06
CA ASP A 7 -1.85 17.66 -2.68
C ASP A 7 -2.89 17.17 -1.66
N SER A 8 -4.17 17.19 -2.01
CA SER A 8 -5.28 16.71 -1.20
C SER A 8 -5.25 15.20 -0.94
N THR A 9 -4.75 14.41 -1.90
CA THR A 9 -4.70 12.95 -1.79
C THR A 9 -3.57 12.49 -0.87
N SER A 10 -2.45 13.22 -0.84
CA SER A 10 -1.33 12.94 0.06
C SER A 10 -1.73 13.08 1.53
N GLN A 11 -2.66 14.00 1.84
CA GLN A 11 -3.16 14.25 3.19
C GLN A 11 -4.15 13.18 3.71
N LEU A 12 -4.59 12.27 2.83
CA LEU A 12 -5.44 11.14 3.17
C LEU A 12 -4.68 9.83 3.35
N LEU A 13 -3.35 9.87 3.24
CA LEU A 13 -2.53 8.72 3.61
C LEU A 13 -2.59 8.48 5.13
N PRO A 14 -2.56 7.22 5.58
CA PRO A 14 -2.47 6.89 6.98
C PRO A 14 -1.31 7.62 7.68
N GLY A 15 -1.51 8.01 8.94
CA GLY A 15 -0.55 8.84 9.68
C GLY A 15 -0.71 10.33 9.49
N GLN A 16 -1.32 10.81 8.40
CA GLN A 16 -1.58 12.23 8.19
C GLN A 16 -2.72 12.75 9.09
N PRO A 17 -2.63 14.01 9.59
CA PRO A 17 -3.62 14.54 10.52
C PRO A 17 -5.07 14.48 10.03
N LEU A 18 -5.31 14.76 8.74
CA LEU A 18 -6.66 14.66 8.16
C LEU A 18 -7.16 13.21 8.19
N ARG A 19 -6.30 12.25 7.82
CA ARG A 19 -6.64 10.84 7.81
C ARG A 19 -6.96 10.35 9.22
N ILE A 20 -6.14 10.71 10.21
CA ILE A 20 -6.39 10.36 11.62
C ILE A 20 -7.77 10.90 12.06
N GLY A 21 -8.10 12.15 11.73
CA GLY A 21 -9.38 12.71 12.07
C GLY A 21 -10.57 12.00 11.43
N VAL A 22 -10.44 11.59 10.17
CA VAL A 22 -11.49 10.84 9.44
C VAL A 22 -11.63 9.43 9.99
N ASP A 23 -10.52 8.74 10.31
CA ASP A 23 -10.55 7.41 10.94
C ASP A 23 -11.20 7.48 12.34
N LEU A 24 -10.89 8.50 13.15
CA LEU A 24 -11.56 8.73 14.45
C LEU A 24 -13.08 8.90 14.33
N ILE A 25 -13.57 9.50 13.24
CA ILE A 25 -15.00 9.65 12.97
C ILE A 25 -15.60 8.28 12.64
N ALA A 26 -14.94 7.52 11.76
CA ALA A 26 -15.38 6.19 11.35
C ALA A 26 -15.43 5.21 12.54
N ASP A 27 -14.41 5.21 13.40
CA ASP A 27 -14.31 4.38 14.61
C ASP A 27 -15.43 4.65 15.61
N LYS A 28 -15.82 5.92 15.74
CA LYS A 28 -16.95 6.33 16.58
C LYS A 28 -18.31 6.02 15.96
N LYS A 29 -18.34 5.43 14.76
CA LYS A 29 -19.57 5.21 13.96
C LYS A 29 -20.37 6.49 13.79
N ALA A 30 -19.68 7.61 13.56
CA ALA A 30 -20.28 8.90 13.27
C ALA A 30 -20.23 9.15 11.76
N GLY A 31 -21.28 9.81 11.27
CA GLY A 31 -21.30 10.23 9.88
C GLY A 31 -20.67 11.62 9.73
N ALA A 32 -19.92 11.86 8.67
CA ALA A 32 -19.36 13.17 8.39
C ALA A 32 -19.38 13.53 6.92
N LEU A 33 -19.40 14.84 6.65
CA LEU A 33 -19.20 15.42 5.32
C LEU A 33 -18.14 16.51 5.46
N ILE A 34 -16.99 16.34 4.81
CA ILE A 34 -15.85 17.24 4.95
C ILE A 34 -15.49 17.75 3.56
N VAL A 35 -15.34 19.06 3.42
CA VAL A 35 -14.94 19.72 2.17
C VAL A 35 -13.58 20.37 2.35
N ILE A 36 -12.64 20.06 1.46
CA ILE A 36 -11.30 20.64 1.45
C ILE A 36 -11.25 21.72 0.40
N GLY A 37 -10.97 22.96 0.81
CA GLY A 37 -10.78 24.08 -0.09
C GLY A 37 -11.39 25.39 0.36
N SER A 38 -11.55 26.32 -0.59
CA SER A 38 -12.01 27.67 -0.32
C SER A 38 -13.53 27.75 -0.09
N THR A 39 -13.95 28.55 0.88
CA THR A 39 -15.37 28.86 1.15
C THR A 39 -16.05 29.58 -0.01
N THR A 40 -15.34 30.37 -0.81
CA THR A 40 -15.90 31.14 -1.92
C THR A 40 -16.53 30.27 -3.01
N LYS A 41 -15.97 29.11 -3.27
CA LYS A 41 -16.53 28.13 -4.22
C LYS A 41 -17.82 27.48 -3.70
N LEU A 42 -18.00 27.46 -2.38
CA LEU A 42 -19.17 26.90 -1.71
C LEU A 42 -20.33 27.88 -1.51
N GLU A 43 -20.08 29.19 -1.57
CA GLU A 43 -21.07 30.24 -1.24
C GLU A 43 -22.40 30.06 -2.01
N LYS A 44 -22.33 29.64 -3.27
CA LYS A 44 -23.52 29.49 -4.11
C LYS A 44 -24.39 28.27 -3.78
N ILE A 45 -23.78 27.26 -3.12
CA ILE A 45 -24.42 25.96 -2.83
C ILE A 45 -24.47 25.66 -1.34
N SER A 46 -24.07 26.61 -0.49
CA SER A 46 -24.06 26.42 0.96
C SER A 46 -24.95 27.41 1.65
N SER A 47 -25.54 27.00 2.76
CA SER A 47 -26.33 27.85 3.64
C SER A 47 -26.08 27.54 5.11
N GLY A 48 -26.24 28.54 5.97
CA GLY A 48 -26.04 28.37 7.41
C GLY A 48 -24.58 28.06 7.79
N GLY A 49 -24.43 27.40 8.92
CA GLY A 49 -23.14 27.03 9.48
C GLY A 49 -22.51 28.10 10.37
N LEU A 50 -21.52 27.64 11.13
CA LEU A 50 -20.70 28.46 12.02
C LEU A 50 -19.38 28.78 11.32
N THR A 51 -19.07 30.07 11.20
CA THR A 51 -17.73 30.48 10.74
C THR A 51 -16.78 30.43 11.91
N LEU A 52 -15.70 29.68 11.76
CA LEU A 52 -14.67 29.50 12.78
C LEU A 52 -13.48 30.40 12.42
N ASN A 53 -13.29 31.45 13.20
CA ASN A 53 -12.15 32.34 13.01
C ASN A 53 -10.94 31.76 13.75
N ASP A 54 -9.84 31.56 13.02
CA ASP A 54 -8.57 31.05 13.56
C ASP A 54 -8.65 29.70 14.30
N CYS A 55 -9.58 28.84 13.91
CA CYS A 55 -9.62 27.47 14.41
C CYS A 55 -8.55 26.62 13.72
N GLU A 56 -7.47 26.31 14.45
CA GLU A 56 -6.45 25.39 13.96
C GLU A 56 -7.04 23.99 13.77
N PHE A 57 -6.57 23.32 12.72
CA PHE A 57 -6.98 21.94 12.47
C PHE A 57 -6.34 20.99 13.49
N SER A 58 -7.14 20.13 14.11
CA SER A 58 -6.68 18.92 14.77
C SER A 58 -7.63 17.76 14.47
N PRO A 59 -7.13 16.49 14.47
CA PRO A 59 -7.95 15.30 14.28
C PRO A 59 -9.13 15.23 15.27
N GLU A 60 -8.88 15.56 16.53
CA GLU A 60 -9.87 15.55 17.61
C GLU A 60 -10.95 16.60 17.37
N MET A 61 -10.55 17.83 16.98
CA MET A 61 -11.47 18.91 16.67
C MET A 61 -12.37 18.54 15.50
N LEU A 62 -11.80 17.96 14.43
CA LEU A 62 -12.58 17.44 13.30
C LEU A 62 -13.63 16.42 13.75
N SER A 63 -13.20 15.45 14.58
CA SER A 63 -14.10 14.43 15.12
C SER A 63 -15.17 14.98 16.03
N GLU A 64 -14.89 16.01 16.83
CA GLU A 64 -15.92 16.65 17.67
C GLU A 64 -16.93 17.46 16.83
N LEU A 65 -16.45 18.19 15.82
CA LEU A 65 -17.31 18.97 14.93
C LEU A 65 -18.19 18.07 14.04
N SER A 66 -17.78 16.85 13.76
CA SER A 66 -18.57 15.89 12.97
C SER A 66 -19.87 15.45 13.67
N LYS A 67 -19.98 15.68 14.99
CA LYS A 67 -21.24 15.44 15.74
C LYS A 67 -22.33 16.43 15.37
N MET A 68 -22.00 17.54 14.71
CA MET A 68 -22.96 18.48 14.17
C MET A 68 -23.52 17.96 12.84
N ASP A 69 -24.82 18.16 12.63
CA ASP A 69 -25.50 17.68 11.42
C ASP A 69 -25.28 18.64 10.24
N GLY A 70 -24.09 18.61 9.66
CA GLY A 70 -23.71 19.44 8.51
C GLY A 70 -22.28 19.21 8.05
N ALA A 71 -21.90 19.88 6.99
CA ALA A 71 -20.56 19.78 6.45
C ALA A 71 -19.54 20.60 7.25
N ILE A 72 -18.32 20.11 7.32
CA ILE A 72 -17.15 20.80 7.84
C ILE A 72 -16.30 21.25 6.66
N VAL A 73 -15.88 22.51 6.65
CA VAL A 73 -15.02 23.08 5.60
C VAL A 73 -13.63 23.32 6.15
N VAL A 74 -12.65 22.71 5.53
CA VAL A 74 -11.22 22.80 5.90
C VAL A 74 -10.49 23.53 4.77
N ASN A 75 -9.47 24.31 5.07
CA ASN A 75 -8.67 24.99 4.05
C ASN A 75 -7.86 23.97 3.20
N GLU A 76 -7.34 24.41 2.05
CA GLU A 76 -6.62 23.55 1.09
C GLU A 76 -5.40 22.86 1.70
N SER A 77 -4.69 23.53 2.62
CA SER A 77 -3.51 22.98 3.31
C SER A 77 -3.83 22.16 4.56
N VAL A 78 -5.12 21.99 4.92
CA VAL A 78 -5.58 21.26 6.11
C VAL A 78 -4.92 21.74 7.42
N THR A 79 -4.71 23.03 7.51
CA THR A 79 -4.15 23.67 8.71
C THR A 79 -5.20 24.37 9.56
N LYS A 80 -6.36 24.70 8.96
CA LYS A 80 -7.45 25.42 9.63
C LYS A 80 -8.82 24.86 9.26
N ILE A 81 -9.73 24.82 10.22
CA ILE A 81 -11.15 24.57 9.99
C ILE A 81 -11.83 25.94 9.80
N LEU A 82 -12.44 26.13 8.64
CA LEU A 82 -13.02 27.41 8.25
C LEU A 82 -14.49 27.54 8.68
N LYS A 83 -15.27 26.48 8.49
CA LYS A 83 -16.70 26.46 8.85
C LYS A 83 -17.10 25.07 9.34
N ALA A 84 -18.10 25.00 10.20
CA ALA A 84 -18.73 23.77 10.65
C ALA A 84 -20.26 23.89 10.56
N ASN A 85 -20.96 22.75 10.54
CA ASN A 85 -22.41 22.66 10.45
C ASN A 85 -23.00 23.39 9.23
N VAL A 86 -22.35 23.27 8.07
CA VAL A 86 -22.76 23.91 6.83
C VAL A 86 -23.74 23.00 6.08
N HIS A 87 -24.89 23.55 5.70
CA HIS A 87 -25.81 22.82 4.81
C HIS A 87 -25.39 23.00 3.36
N LEU A 88 -25.10 21.90 2.68
CA LEU A 88 -24.72 21.88 1.26
C LEU A 88 -25.94 21.51 0.41
N ASN A 89 -26.27 22.37 -0.54
CA ASN A 89 -27.40 22.21 -1.46
C ASN A 89 -26.93 22.26 -2.92
N PRO A 90 -26.15 21.24 -3.37
CA PRO A 90 -25.75 21.17 -4.77
C PRO A 90 -26.96 20.87 -5.67
N SER A 91 -26.86 21.24 -6.96
CA SER A 91 -27.95 21.05 -7.92
C SER A 91 -28.34 19.56 -8.07
N ASP A 92 -29.65 19.29 -8.01
CA ASP A 92 -30.19 17.95 -8.27
C ASP A 92 -30.05 17.49 -9.72
N SER A 93 -29.73 18.41 -10.64
CA SER A 93 -29.47 18.09 -12.05
C SER A 93 -28.20 17.25 -12.26
N ILE A 94 -27.30 17.23 -11.28
CA ILE A 94 -26.10 16.39 -11.33
C ILE A 94 -26.50 14.97 -10.96
N SER A 95 -26.39 14.07 -11.94
CA SER A 95 -26.66 12.63 -11.71
C SER A 95 -25.66 12.04 -10.73
N THR A 96 -26.11 11.12 -9.90
CA THR A 96 -25.29 10.38 -8.92
C THR A 96 -25.66 8.93 -8.91
N THR A 97 -24.67 8.07 -8.72
CA THR A 97 -24.86 6.61 -8.53
C THR A 97 -24.83 6.22 -7.05
N GLN A 98 -24.55 7.18 -6.16
CA GLN A 98 -24.42 6.94 -4.74
C GLN A 98 -25.79 6.74 -4.07
N THR A 99 -25.81 5.87 -3.07
CA THR A 99 -26.94 5.68 -2.15
C THR A 99 -26.69 6.50 -0.87
N GLY A 100 -27.75 6.98 -0.23
CA GLY A 100 -27.64 7.80 0.97
C GLY A 100 -27.42 9.31 0.69
N THR A 101 -28.02 10.15 1.53
CA THR A 101 -28.04 11.60 1.33
C THR A 101 -26.64 12.23 1.39
N ARG A 102 -25.83 11.83 2.37
CA ARG A 102 -24.46 12.36 2.58
C ARG A 102 -23.56 12.10 1.37
N HIS A 103 -23.54 10.87 0.84
CA HIS A 103 -22.72 10.51 -0.30
C HIS A 103 -23.17 11.16 -1.60
N ARG A 104 -24.49 11.28 -1.84
CA ARG A 104 -25.04 12.02 -2.98
C ARG A 104 -24.66 13.49 -2.93
N THR A 105 -24.79 14.10 -1.75
CA THR A 105 -24.39 15.50 -1.53
C THR A 105 -22.89 15.69 -1.76
N ALA A 106 -22.05 14.76 -1.28
CA ALA A 106 -20.60 14.79 -1.47
C ALA A 106 -20.23 14.77 -2.96
N GLU A 107 -20.74 13.78 -3.72
CA GLU A 107 -20.48 13.63 -5.15
C GLU A 107 -20.91 14.85 -5.94
N ARG A 108 -22.14 15.34 -5.73
CA ARG A 108 -22.67 16.54 -6.40
C ARG A 108 -21.89 17.80 -6.04
N THR A 109 -21.51 17.96 -4.78
CA THR A 109 -20.69 19.09 -4.31
C THR A 109 -19.33 19.09 -5.00
N SER A 110 -18.66 17.94 -5.01
CA SER A 110 -17.36 17.80 -5.68
C SER A 110 -17.47 18.08 -7.18
N ALA A 111 -18.48 17.52 -7.85
CA ALA A 111 -18.70 17.74 -9.28
C ALA A 111 -19.02 19.21 -9.64
N SER A 112 -19.75 19.92 -8.77
CA SER A 112 -20.14 21.32 -9.03
C SER A 112 -19.07 22.36 -8.71
N THR A 113 -18.18 22.04 -7.75
CA THR A 113 -17.18 23.00 -7.25
C THR A 113 -15.74 22.65 -7.65
N GLY A 114 -15.49 21.40 -8.04
CA GLY A 114 -14.16 20.89 -8.27
C GLY A 114 -13.33 20.72 -6.98
N LEU A 115 -13.97 20.78 -5.81
CA LEU A 115 -13.32 20.58 -4.52
C LEU A 115 -13.31 19.12 -4.13
N THR A 116 -12.31 18.72 -3.37
CA THR A 116 -12.27 17.38 -2.76
C THR A 116 -13.26 17.32 -1.60
N VAL A 117 -14.12 16.31 -1.63
CA VAL A 117 -15.14 16.09 -0.61
C VAL A 117 -15.02 14.69 -0.03
N ILE A 118 -15.00 14.59 1.29
CA ILE A 118 -14.93 13.31 2.01
C ILE A 118 -16.28 13.06 2.67
N ALA A 119 -16.83 11.87 2.47
CA ALA A 119 -18.02 11.42 3.16
C ALA A 119 -17.70 10.17 3.99
N VAL A 120 -18.08 10.19 5.25
CA VAL A 120 -18.02 9.05 6.17
C VAL A 120 -19.43 8.55 6.42
N SER A 121 -19.64 7.26 6.21
CA SER A 121 -20.92 6.60 6.47
C SER A 121 -21.06 6.30 7.96
N GLU A 122 -22.20 6.66 8.53
CA GLU A 122 -22.55 6.36 9.91
C GLU A 122 -22.85 4.86 10.12
N GLU A 123 -23.48 4.22 9.13
CA GLU A 123 -23.91 2.83 9.23
C GLU A 123 -22.77 1.84 8.98
N THR A 124 -21.93 2.13 7.98
CA THR A 124 -20.91 1.19 7.48
C THR A 124 -19.50 1.59 7.83
N SER A 125 -19.27 2.77 8.42
CA SER A 125 -17.97 3.39 8.66
C SER A 125 -17.12 3.56 7.38
N LEU A 126 -17.70 3.37 6.20
CA LEU A 126 -17.02 3.53 4.94
C LEU A 126 -16.64 5.00 4.69
N ILE A 127 -15.39 5.20 4.30
CA ILE A 127 -14.84 6.51 3.97
C ILE A 127 -14.73 6.59 2.45
N LYS A 128 -15.45 7.54 1.83
CA LYS A 128 -15.35 7.82 0.39
C LYS A 128 -14.86 9.22 0.15
N VAL A 129 -13.91 9.34 -0.76
CA VAL A 129 -13.35 10.60 -1.24
C VAL A 129 -13.86 10.85 -2.65
N PHE A 130 -14.41 12.02 -2.87
CA PHE A 130 -14.92 12.46 -4.15
C PHE A 130 -14.05 13.58 -4.69
N GLU A 131 -13.58 13.42 -5.90
CA GLU A 131 -12.81 14.41 -6.65
C GLU A 131 -13.40 14.52 -8.06
N ASN A 132 -14.05 15.65 -8.36
CA ASN A 132 -14.85 15.83 -9.57
C ASN A 132 -15.97 14.76 -9.68
N LEU A 133 -15.91 13.90 -10.69
CA LEU A 133 -16.87 12.81 -10.92
C LEU A 133 -16.30 11.42 -10.53
N GLN A 134 -15.13 11.40 -9.91
CA GLN A 134 -14.49 10.17 -9.47
C GLN A 134 -14.66 10.00 -7.96
N SER A 135 -14.78 8.77 -7.52
CA SER A 135 -14.79 8.45 -6.10
C SER A 135 -13.87 7.29 -5.80
N ILE A 136 -13.19 7.39 -4.67
CA ILE A 136 -12.34 6.33 -4.13
C ILE A 136 -12.82 6.01 -2.72
N GLU A 137 -12.91 4.73 -2.45
CA GLU A 137 -13.14 4.22 -1.11
C GLU A 137 -11.79 4.01 -0.42
N LEU A 138 -11.62 4.62 0.75
CA LEU A 138 -10.41 4.45 1.55
C LEU A 138 -10.59 3.21 2.43
N GLU A 139 -9.61 2.33 2.37
CA GLU A 139 -9.53 1.22 3.31
C GLU A 139 -9.18 1.74 4.71
N GLU A 140 -9.72 1.08 5.72
CA GLU A 140 -9.41 1.35 7.12
C GLU A 140 -7.92 1.08 7.40
N SER A 141 -7.24 2.03 8.06
CA SER A 141 -5.79 1.92 8.33
C SER A 141 -5.46 0.68 9.15
N SER A 142 -6.32 0.30 10.09
CA SER A 142 -6.20 -0.92 10.89
C SER A 142 -6.23 -2.20 10.05
N ALA A 143 -7.06 -2.24 9.01
CA ALA A 143 -7.16 -3.38 8.10
C ALA A 143 -5.89 -3.52 7.24
N ILE A 144 -5.37 -2.41 6.73
CA ILE A 144 -4.10 -2.40 5.99
C ILE A 144 -2.97 -2.89 6.89
N LEU A 145 -2.87 -2.36 8.11
CA LEU A 145 -1.85 -2.74 9.09
C LEU A 145 -1.93 -4.24 9.44
N GLY A 146 -3.14 -4.76 9.64
CA GLY A 146 -3.37 -6.18 9.90
C GLY A 146 -2.81 -7.07 8.77
N ARG A 147 -3.14 -6.75 7.50
CA ARG A 147 -2.65 -7.50 6.33
C ARG A 147 -1.14 -7.40 6.17
N VAL A 148 -0.56 -6.22 6.39
CA VAL A 148 0.88 -6.02 6.31
C VAL A 148 1.60 -6.85 7.37
N ASN A 149 1.12 -6.86 8.61
CA ASN A 149 1.70 -7.66 9.70
C ASN A 149 1.61 -9.18 9.41
N GLU A 150 0.50 -9.67 8.88
CA GLU A 150 0.36 -11.07 8.47
C GLU A 150 1.33 -11.42 7.34
N SER A 151 1.45 -10.54 6.36
CA SER A 151 2.38 -10.71 5.25
C SER A 151 3.84 -10.65 5.71
N LEU A 152 4.18 -9.80 6.66
CA LEU A 152 5.51 -9.72 7.28
C LEU A 152 5.90 -11.03 7.97
N GLN A 153 4.95 -11.69 8.67
CA GLN A 153 5.20 -13.03 9.23
C GLN A 153 5.48 -14.07 8.13
N SER A 154 4.89 -13.90 6.96
CA SER A 154 5.15 -14.78 5.82
C SER A 154 6.54 -14.55 5.24
N VAL A 155 7.01 -13.30 5.18
CA VAL A 155 8.40 -12.96 4.82
C VAL A 155 9.39 -13.59 5.83
N ASP A 156 9.13 -13.50 7.13
CA ASP A 156 9.98 -14.10 8.18
C ASP A 156 10.08 -15.63 8.03
N ARG A 157 8.94 -16.30 7.78
CA ARG A 157 8.94 -17.76 7.51
C ARG A 157 9.73 -18.11 6.25
N MET A 158 9.61 -17.30 5.18
CA MET A 158 10.36 -17.51 3.95
C MET A 158 11.85 -17.28 4.16
N ARG A 159 12.22 -16.28 4.97
CA ARG A 159 13.61 -16.01 5.35
C ARG A 159 14.23 -17.23 6.05
N ARG A 160 13.57 -17.82 7.03
CA ARG A 160 14.06 -19.01 7.72
C ARG A 160 14.27 -20.17 6.75
N ARG A 161 13.31 -20.40 5.84
CA ARG A 161 13.45 -21.46 4.82
C ARG A 161 14.62 -21.21 3.87
N PHE A 162 14.90 -19.96 3.56
CA PHE A 162 16.07 -19.60 2.76
C PHE A 162 17.36 -19.86 3.53
N ASP A 163 17.44 -19.45 4.80
CA ASP A 163 18.61 -19.66 5.64
C ASP A 163 18.88 -21.16 5.87
N ASP A 164 17.82 -21.97 6.07
CA ASP A 164 17.91 -23.42 6.17
C ASP A 164 18.48 -24.05 4.88
N ALA A 165 18.01 -23.59 3.70
CA ALA A 165 18.50 -24.08 2.43
C ALA A 165 19.97 -23.71 2.19
N VAL A 166 20.39 -22.51 2.56
CA VAL A 166 21.80 -22.06 2.49
C VAL A 166 22.69 -22.89 3.41
N THR A 167 22.22 -23.19 4.62
CA THR A 167 22.95 -24.04 5.56
C THR A 167 23.12 -25.46 5.03
N ASN A 168 22.03 -26.05 4.54
CA ASN A 168 22.06 -27.39 3.94
C ASN A 168 22.98 -27.45 2.71
N LEU A 169 22.96 -26.41 1.86
CA LEU A 169 23.89 -26.30 0.71
C LEU A 169 25.34 -26.37 1.18
N GLY A 170 25.72 -25.60 2.20
CA GLY A 170 27.09 -25.61 2.74
C GLY A 170 27.51 -26.96 3.34
N GLU A 171 26.60 -27.66 4.04
CA GLU A 171 26.86 -29.01 4.58
C GLU A 171 27.12 -30.00 3.44
N LEU A 172 26.28 -30.01 2.39
CA LEU A 172 26.44 -30.91 1.24
C LEU A 172 27.70 -30.62 0.39
N GLU A 173 28.11 -29.35 0.32
CA GLU A 173 29.38 -28.94 -0.30
C GLU A 173 30.58 -29.55 0.44
N ILE A 174 30.59 -29.50 1.77
CA ILE A 174 31.65 -30.09 2.61
C ILE A 174 31.69 -31.59 2.44
N GLU A 175 30.53 -32.24 2.35
CA GLU A 175 30.41 -33.70 2.18
C GLU A 175 30.70 -34.17 0.74
N ASN A 176 30.86 -33.26 -0.22
CA ASN A 176 30.96 -33.53 -1.66
C ASN A 176 29.78 -34.33 -2.24
N THR A 177 28.59 -34.16 -1.69
CA THR A 177 27.34 -34.82 -2.11
C THR A 177 26.36 -33.89 -2.77
N LEU A 178 26.77 -32.62 -2.97
CA LEU A 178 25.92 -31.57 -3.54
C LEU A 178 25.42 -31.91 -4.94
N THR A 179 24.13 -31.71 -5.17
CA THR A 179 23.51 -31.84 -6.48
C THR A 179 23.01 -30.44 -6.99
N ASN A 180 22.64 -30.38 -8.27
CA ASN A 180 22.10 -29.14 -8.83
C ASN A 180 20.75 -28.77 -8.19
N GLN A 181 20.05 -29.69 -7.56
CA GLN A 181 18.75 -29.48 -6.97
C GLN A 181 18.84 -28.54 -5.76
N GLU A 182 19.80 -28.74 -4.87
CA GLU A 182 20.00 -27.91 -3.68
C GLU A 182 20.42 -26.48 -4.05
N VAL A 183 21.26 -26.34 -5.09
CA VAL A 183 21.64 -25.03 -5.63
C VAL A 183 20.41 -24.28 -6.16
N LEU A 184 19.56 -24.98 -6.93
CA LEU A 184 18.34 -24.41 -7.47
C LEU A 184 17.35 -24.05 -6.36
N GLU A 185 17.27 -24.85 -5.30
CA GLU A 185 16.42 -24.59 -4.15
C GLU A 185 16.80 -23.28 -3.44
N VAL A 186 18.08 -23.03 -3.21
CA VAL A 186 18.54 -21.74 -2.62
C VAL A 186 18.18 -20.59 -3.53
N ILE A 187 18.41 -20.69 -4.84
CA ILE A 187 18.10 -19.65 -5.81
C ILE A 187 16.59 -19.35 -5.82
N GLN A 188 15.77 -20.40 -5.89
CA GLN A 188 14.31 -20.29 -5.87
C GLN A 188 13.80 -19.60 -4.60
N ARG A 189 14.25 -20.07 -3.43
CA ARG A 189 13.80 -19.51 -2.13
C ARG A 189 14.22 -18.06 -1.97
N GLY A 190 15.43 -17.70 -2.40
CA GLY A 190 15.91 -16.33 -2.37
C GLY A 190 15.12 -15.40 -3.27
N GLU A 191 14.79 -15.82 -4.49
CA GLU A 191 13.96 -15.05 -5.41
C GLU A 191 12.51 -14.89 -4.88
N LEU A 192 11.91 -15.96 -4.36
CA LEU A 192 10.58 -15.91 -3.76
C LEU A 192 10.52 -14.98 -2.55
N LEU A 193 11.55 -15.00 -1.70
CA LEU A 193 11.69 -14.10 -0.57
C LEU A 193 11.73 -12.64 -1.03
N THR A 194 12.56 -12.32 -2.01
CA THR A 194 12.70 -10.97 -2.58
C THR A 194 11.38 -10.47 -3.18
N ARG A 195 10.66 -11.32 -3.93
CA ARG A 195 9.34 -10.95 -4.49
C ARG A 195 8.31 -10.67 -3.41
N LEU A 196 8.22 -11.56 -2.41
CA LEU A 196 7.29 -11.40 -1.31
C LEU A 196 7.60 -10.14 -0.51
N ALA A 197 8.87 -9.87 -0.20
CA ALA A 197 9.29 -8.66 0.49
C ALA A 197 8.92 -7.40 -0.29
N ASN A 198 9.16 -7.38 -1.62
CA ASN A 198 8.78 -6.25 -2.47
C ASN A 198 7.26 -6.03 -2.53
N GLN A 199 6.47 -7.11 -2.53
CA GLN A 199 5.01 -7.02 -2.47
C GLN A 199 4.54 -6.42 -1.14
N VAL A 200 5.14 -6.86 -0.01
CA VAL A 200 4.80 -6.33 1.32
C VAL A 200 5.25 -4.86 1.46
N LYS A 201 6.41 -4.49 0.90
CA LYS A 201 6.85 -3.08 0.83
C LYS A 201 5.83 -2.20 0.10
N ALA A 202 5.34 -2.66 -1.06
CA ALA A 202 4.34 -1.94 -1.83
C ALA A 202 3.01 -1.76 -1.06
N GLU A 203 2.60 -2.75 -0.28
CA GLU A 203 1.42 -2.66 0.57
C GLU A 203 1.68 -1.75 1.80
N ALA A 204 2.87 -1.87 2.42
CA ALA A 204 3.26 -1.04 3.55
C ALA A 204 3.32 0.46 3.21
N LEU A 205 3.69 0.82 1.97
CA LEU A 205 3.67 2.22 1.51
C LEU A 205 2.28 2.86 1.60
N LYS A 206 1.20 2.08 1.57
CA LYS A 206 -0.16 2.58 1.76
C LYS A 206 -0.41 3.07 3.20
N LEU A 207 0.44 2.70 4.16
CA LEU A 207 0.38 3.16 5.55
C LEU A 207 0.99 4.56 5.76
N GLY A 208 1.56 5.18 4.70
CA GLY A 208 2.14 6.51 4.80
C GLY A 208 3.26 6.59 5.81
N GLU A 209 3.16 7.49 6.80
CA GLU A 209 4.19 7.69 7.83
C GLU A 209 4.39 6.46 8.73
N ASP A 210 3.32 5.69 8.96
CA ASP A 210 3.38 4.48 9.80
C ASP A 210 4.16 3.32 9.13
N ALA A 211 4.45 3.43 7.82
CA ALA A 211 5.23 2.43 7.09
C ALA A 211 6.69 2.30 7.55
N GLY A 212 7.27 3.35 8.15
CA GLY A 212 8.71 3.44 8.40
C GLY A 212 9.28 2.26 9.19
N LEU A 213 8.64 1.90 10.31
CA LEU A 213 9.08 0.77 11.14
C LEU A 213 8.99 -0.57 10.41
N ILE A 214 7.91 -0.76 9.65
CA ILE A 214 7.68 -1.98 8.87
C ILE A 214 8.72 -2.11 7.77
N MET A 215 9.04 -1.01 7.08
CA MET A 215 10.09 -1.00 6.04
C MET A 215 11.45 -1.42 6.60
N ILE A 216 11.82 -0.93 7.78
CA ILE A 216 13.06 -1.33 8.47
C ILE A 216 13.05 -2.84 8.77
N GLN A 217 11.93 -3.40 9.22
CA GLN A 217 11.81 -4.83 9.48
C GLN A 217 11.96 -5.66 8.20
N ILE A 218 11.32 -5.26 7.10
CA ILE A 218 11.45 -5.94 5.81
C ILE A 218 12.88 -5.87 5.30
N ASP A 219 13.52 -4.71 5.34
CA ASP A 219 14.91 -4.53 4.92
C ASP A 219 15.88 -5.40 5.74
N SER A 220 15.61 -5.56 7.05
CA SER A 220 16.36 -6.49 7.90
C SER A 220 16.20 -7.94 7.46
N LEU A 221 14.99 -8.36 7.09
CA LEU A 221 14.72 -9.72 6.62
C LEU A 221 15.31 -10.00 5.23
N GLU A 222 15.41 -9.01 4.36
CA GLU A 222 16.05 -9.12 3.06
C GLU A 222 17.59 -9.03 3.12
N SER A 223 18.12 -8.53 4.24
CA SER A 223 19.56 -8.28 4.37
C SER A 223 20.37 -9.53 4.06
N GLY A 224 21.38 -9.37 3.19
CA GLY A 224 22.31 -10.44 2.81
C GLY A 224 21.78 -11.41 1.74
N VAL A 225 20.47 -11.48 1.47
CA VAL A 225 19.89 -12.44 0.50
C VAL A 225 20.51 -12.30 -0.88
N LEU A 226 20.57 -11.08 -1.42
CA LEU A 226 21.13 -10.81 -2.74
C LEU A 226 22.63 -11.16 -2.80
N ASN A 227 23.39 -10.92 -1.73
CA ASN A 227 24.79 -11.27 -1.64
C ASN A 227 24.98 -12.78 -1.66
N THR A 228 24.20 -13.52 -0.88
CA THR A 228 24.22 -14.99 -0.87
C THR A 228 23.87 -15.55 -2.25
N LEU A 229 22.81 -15.05 -2.90
CA LEU A 229 22.44 -15.45 -4.25
C LEU A 229 23.57 -15.19 -5.26
N ASN A 230 24.25 -14.04 -5.18
CA ASN A 230 25.40 -13.75 -6.03
C ASN A 230 26.56 -14.70 -5.80
N LEU A 231 26.84 -15.11 -4.57
CA LEU A 231 27.90 -16.08 -4.26
C LEU A 231 27.54 -17.46 -4.81
N VAL A 232 26.36 -17.97 -4.50
CA VAL A 232 25.87 -19.26 -5.00
C VAL A 232 25.88 -19.32 -6.52
N LEU A 233 25.39 -18.27 -7.19
CA LEU A 233 25.41 -18.20 -8.65
C LEU A 233 26.85 -18.13 -9.22
N LYS A 234 27.76 -17.46 -8.55
CA LYS A 234 29.15 -17.36 -8.97
C LYS A 234 29.87 -18.69 -8.90
N ASP A 235 29.60 -19.46 -7.85
CA ASP A 235 30.30 -20.71 -7.57
C ASP A 235 29.74 -21.88 -8.43
N HIS A 236 28.45 -21.85 -8.75
CA HIS A 236 27.77 -22.95 -9.43
C HIS A 236 27.32 -22.67 -10.86
N LEU A 237 27.35 -21.41 -11.34
CA LEU A 237 27.01 -21.11 -12.73
C LEU A 237 28.19 -21.32 -13.69
N PRO A 238 27.96 -22.01 -14.83
CA PRO A 238 28.97 -22.15 -15.86
C PRO A 238 29.29 -20.79 -16.50
N VAL A 239 30.56 -20.41 -16.47
CA VAL A 239 31.12 -19.14 -17.00
C VAL A 239 30.73 -18.85 -18.45
N ARG A 240 30.28 -19.86 -19.20
CA ARG A 240 29.96 -19.73 -20.65
C ARG A 240 28.57 -19.14 -20.94
N LYS A 241 27.59 -19.22 -20.02
CA LYS A 241 26.19 -18.88 -20.30
C LYS A 241 25.79 -17.47 -19.82
N PHE A 242 26.31 -17.02 -18.70
CA PHE A 242 26.02 -15.69 -18.17
C PHE A 242 27.32 -14.92 -17.96
N ARG A 243 27.46 -13.76 -18.59
CA ARG A 243 28.63 -12.91 -18.43
C ARG A 243 28.77 -12.31 -17.02
N THR A 244 27.68 -12.26 -16.24
CA THR A 244 27.66 -11.73 -14.87
C THR A 244 26.52 -12.38 -14.09
N THR A 245 26.68 -12.57 -12.77
CA THR A 245 25.64 -13.02 -11.86
C THR A 245 24.39 -12.11 -11.89
N THR A 246 24.59 -10.80 -12.10
CA THR A 246 23.49 -9.83 -12.25
C THR A 246 22.57 -10.16 -13.42
N LYS A 247 23.11 -10.64 -14.55
CA LYS A 247 22.27 -11.07 -15.67
C LYS A 247 21.48 -12.32 -15.35
N ALA A 248 22.08 -13.27 -14.62
CA ALA A 248 21.38 -14.47 -14.19
C ALA A 248 20.23 -14.12 -13.25
N ILE A 249 20.45 -13.27 -12.26
CA ILE A 249 19.40 -12.78 -11.35
C ILE A 249 18.28 -12.09 -12.13
N ASN A 250 18.60 -11.23 -13.09
CA ASN A 250 17.60 -10.55 -13.92
C ASN A 250 16.80 -11.51 -14.80
N GLU A 251 17.36 -12.63 -15.25
CA GLU A 251 16.58 -13.64 -15.98
C GLU A 251 15.68 -14.45 -15.03
N ILE A 252 16.18 -14.78 -13.84
CA ILE A 252 15.40 -15.48 -12.80
C ILE A 252 14.21 -14.60 -12.35
N SER A 253 14.42 -13.30 -12.19
CA SER A 253 13.35 -12.37 -11.77
C SER A 253 12.21 -12.22 -12.79
N LYS A 254 12.41 -12.63 -14.05
CA LYS A 254 11.38 -12.63 -15.10
C LYS A 254 10.51 -13.88 -15.10
N LEU A 255 10.97 -14.98 -14.46
CA LEU A 255 10.22 -16.23 -14.42
C LEU A 255 8.88 -16.04 -13.70
N SER A 256 7.85 -16.69 -14.17
CA SER A 256 6.55 -16.74 -13.50
C SER A 256 6.65 -17.52 -12.17
N TYR A 257 5.62 -17.42 -11.34
CA TYR A 257 5.55 -18.15 -10.07
C TYR A 257 5.53 -19.65 -10.29
N ASP A 258 4.84 -20.12 -11.33
CA ASP A 258 4.75 -21.52 -11.70
C ASP A 258 6.08 -22.06 -12.21
N GLU A 259 6.80 -21.27 -13.01
CA GLU A 259 8.14 -21.63 -13.50
C GLU A 259 9.16 -21.72 -12.36
N LEU A 260 9.08 -20.84 -11.36
CA LEU A 260 9.94 -20.90 -10.18
C LEU A 260 9.62 -22.11 -9.29
N ASN A 261 8.34 -22.50 -9.16
CA ASN A 261 7.91 -23.63 -8.34
C ASN A 261 8.03 -24.98 -9.07
N ALA A 262 8.21 -24.98 -10.38
CA ALA A 262 8.37 -26.21 -11.18
C ALA A 262 9.74 -26.90 -11.01
N VAL A 263 10.52 -26.55 -10.00
CA VAL A 263 11.86 -27.14 -9.72
C VAL A 263 11.81 -28.65 -9.48
N ASP A 264 10.66 -29.23 -9.15
CA ASP A 264 10.47 -30.68 -9.02
C ASP A 264 10.44 -31.45 -10.37
N TYR A 265 10.48 -30.73 -11.51
CA TYR A 265 10.49 -31.37 -12.83
C TYR A 265 11.75 -30.99 -13.63
N PRO A 266 12.64 -31.98 -13.89
CA PRO A 266 13.90 -31.72 -14.59
C PRO A 266 13.76 -31.35 -16.08
N VAL A 267 12.54 -31.15 -16.59
CA VAL A 267 12.27 -31.00 -18.04
C VAL A 267 12.14 -29.55 -18.50
N SER A 268 11.88 -28.56 -17.61
CA SER A 268 11.62 -27.17 -18.01
C SER A 268 12.85 -26.25 -18.06
N TYR A 269 13.94 -26.62 -17.46
CA TYR A 269 15.15 -25.76 -17.40
C TYR A 269 16.16 -26.02 -18.52
N THR A 270 15.72 -26.31 -19.72
CA THR A 270 16.62 -26.39 -20.89
C THR A 270 17.37 -25.08 -21.17
N HIS A 271 16.94 -23.97 -20.56
CA HIS A 271 17.64 -22.68 -20.60
C HIS A 271 18.60 -22.44 -19.42
N LEU A 272 18.43 -23.15 -18.31
CA LEU A 272 19.27 -23.09 -17.10
C LEU A 272 19.96 -24.44 -16.79
N THR A 273 20.24 -25.27 -17.78
CA THR A 273 21.03 -26.47 -17.55
C THR A 273 22.39 -26.09 -16.99
N LEU A 274 22.55 -26.30 -15.68
CA LEU A 274 23.85 -26.31 -15.04
C LEU A 274 24.57 -27.55 -15.54
N PRO A 275 25.79 -27.48 -16.14
CA PRO A 275 26.51 -28.66 -16.51
C PRO A 275 26.96 -29.38 -15.24
N THR A 276 26.60 -30.63 -15.12
CA THR A 276 27.25 -31.56 -14.20
C THR A 276 28.73 -31.65 -14.58
N ASN A 277 29.57 -30.89 -13.91
CA ASN A 277 31.00 -31.13 -13.99
C ASN A 277 31.39 -32.24 -13.01
N ARG A 278 31.31 -33.46 -13.45
CA ARG A 278 32.21 -34.52 -13.02
C ARG A 278 32.49 -35.44 -14.21
N GLU A 279 33.44 -35.03 -15.04
CA GLU A 279 34.36 -36.00 -15.63
C GLU A 279 35.74 -35.67 -15.09
N VAL A 280 36.34 -36.69 -14.47
CA VAL A 280 37.68 -36.80 -13.92
C VAL A 280 38.74 -36.41 -14.94
#